data_e917f9b84050a9cbdec93c4f898dd072
#
_entry.id   e917f9b84050a9cbdec93c4f898dd072
#
_cell.length_a   1.000
_cell.length_b   1.000
_cell.length_c   1.000
_cell.angle_alpha   90.00
_cell.angle_beta   90.00
_cell.angle_gamma   90.00
#
_symmetry.space_group_name_H-M   'P 1'
#
loop_
_entity.id
_entity.type
_entity.pdbx_description
1 polymer ?
#
loop_
_entity_poly.entity_id
_entity_poly.type
_entity_poly.pdbx_seq_one_letter_code
_entity_poly.pdbx_strand_id
1 'polypeptide(L)'
;MSARDVFHEVVKTALKKDGWQITDDPLTISVGGVNLSIDLAAQKLIAAERQGQKIAVEVKSFLKQSSAISEFHTALGQFINYRGALRKVEPDRILYLAVPLTTYKTFFQLDFPKEIII
;
A
#
# COMPACT_ATOMS: atom_id res chain seq x y z
N MET A 1 -13.33 16.68 -4.84
CA MET A 1 -12.38 15.55 -4.61
C MET A 1 -11.81 15.68 -3.21
N SER A 2 -11.80 14.61 -2.43
CA SER A 2 -11.26 14.64 -1.08
C SER A 2 -9.72 14.64 -1.10
N ALA A 3 -9.11 15.07 0.01
CA ALA A 3 -7.65 15.02 0.14
C ALA A 3 -7.12 13.58 0.04
N ARG A 4 -7.93 12.60 0.49
CA ARG A 4 -7.59 11.19 0.37
C ARG A 4 -7.50 10.77 -1.09
N ASP A 5 -8.46 11.20 -1.94
CA ASP A 5 -8.46 10.86 -3.36
C ASP A 5 -7.30 11.55 -4.09
N VAL A 6 -6.96 12.77 -3.68
CA VAL A 6 -5.81 13.48 -4.24
C VAL A 6 -4.52 12.70 -3.96
N PHE A 7 -4.32 12.23 -2.73
CA PHE A 7 -3.11 11.46 -2.40
C PHE A 7 -3.07 10.13 -3.14
N HIS A 8 -4.21 9.46 -3.31
CA HIS A 8 -4.29 8.23 -4.11
C HIS A 8 -3.76 8.47 -5.52
N GLU A 9 -4.19 9.56 -6.17
CA GLU A 9 -3.73 9.91 -7.51
C GLU A 9 -2.25 10.29 -7.54
N VAL A 10 -1.73 10.92 -6.49
CA VAL A 10 -0.30 11.24 -6.37
C VAL A 10 0.52 9.96 -6.36
N VAL A 11 0.11 8.97 -5.57
CA VAL A 11 0.80 7.68 -5.48
C VAL A 11 0.76 6.95 -6.83
N LYS A 12 -0.41 6.92 -7.45
CA LYS A 12 -0.60 6.29 -8.75
C LYS A 12 0.31 6.91 -9.82
N THR A 13 0.37 8.24 -9.87
CA THR A 13 1.24 8.98 -10.79
C THR A 13 2.71 8.67 -10.52
N ALA A 14 3.11 8.65 -9.26
CA ALA A 14 4.49 8.37 -8.88
C ALA A 14 4.91 6.95 -9.31
N LEU A 15 4.03 5.98 -9.14
CA LEU A 15 4.29 4.60 -9.58
C LEU A 15 4.50 4.54 -11.10
N LYS A 16 3.63 5.22 -11.85
CA LYS A 16 3.77 5.27 -13.31
C LYS A 16 5.09 5.89 -13.75
N LYS A 17 5.50 6.99 -13.11
CA LYS A 17 6.77 7.64 -13.40
C LYS A 17 7.97 6.75 -13.11
N ASP A 18 7.85 5.86 -12.14
CA ASP A 18 8.89 4.91 -11.77
C ASP A 18 8.86 3.64 -12.65
N GLY A 19 8.01 3.61 -13.66
CA GLY A 19 7.96 2.51 -14.62
C GLY A 19 6.97 1.41 -14.29
N TRP A 20 6.14 1.58 -13.26
CA TRP A 20 5.12 0.61 -12.90
C TRP A 20 3.89 0.76 -13.79
N GLN A 21 3.35 -0.37 -14.23
CA GLN A 21 2.06 -0.41 -14.92
C GLN A 21 0.98 -0.72 -13.88
N ILE A 22 0.01 0.17 -13.75
CA ILE A 22 -1.13 -0.05 -12.84
C ILE A 22 -2.02 -1.11 -13.48
N THR A 23 -2.22 -2.23 -12.78
CA THR A 23 -3.05 -3.32 -13.28
C THR A 23 -4.43 -3.34 -12.66
N ASP A 24 -4.55 -2.84 -11.44
CA ASP A 24 -5.83 -2.81 -10.70
C ASP A 24 -5.90 -1.55 -9.83
N ASP A 25 -7.11 -0.99 -9.72
CA ASP A 25 -7.38 0.22 -8.94
C ASP A 25 -8.85 0.24 -8.55
N PRO A 26 -9.28 -0.50 -7.53
CA PRO A 26 -8.50 -1.30 -6.59
C PRO A 26 -8.29 -2.76 -7.01
N LEU A 27 -7.42 -3.45 -6.29
CA LEU A 27 -7.27 -4.88 -6.39
C LEU A 27 -8.22 -5.55 -5.40
N THR A 28 -9.17 -6.34 -5.90
CA THR A 28 -10.12 -7.07 -5.06
C THR A 28 -9.66 -8.51 -4.93
N ILE A 29 -9.63 -9.00 -3.68
CA ILE A 29 -9.20 -10.36 -3.36
C ILE A 29 -10.31 -11.06 -2.61
N SER A 30 -10.67 -12.28 -3.04
CA SER A 30 -11.60 -13.14 -2.30
C SER A 30 -10.80 -14.27 -1.67
N VAL A 31 -10.85 -14.37 -0.35
CA VAL A 31 -10.11 -15.38 0.40
C VAL A 31 -10.88 -15.78 1.65
N GLY A 32 -11.01 -17.09 1.88
CA GLY A 32 -11.63 -17.61 3.11
C GLY A 32 -13.01 -17.08 3.42
N GLY A 33 -13.81 -16.79 2.39
CA GLY A 33 -15.17 -16.26 2.56
C GLY A 33 -15.25 -14.76 2.76
N VAL A 34 -14.13 -14.06 2.62
CA VAL A 34 -14.04 -12.61 2.82
C VAL A 34 -13.56 -11.95 1.54
N ASN A 35 -14.12 -10.78 1.23
CA ASN A 35 -13.64 -9.94 0.13
C ASN A 35 -12.84 -8.79 0.71
N LEU A 36 -11.62 -8.62 0.21
CA LEU A 36 -10.71 -7.54 0.60
C LEU A 36 -10.40 -6.68 -0.60
N SER A 37 -10.14 -5.39 -0.36
CA SER A 37 -9.83 -4.45 -1.42
C SER A 37 -8.56 -3.69 -1.04
N ILE A 38 -7.52 -3.79 -1.87
CA ILE A 38 -6.27 -3.06 -1.70
C ILE A 38 -6.25 -1.93 -2.73
N ASP A 39 -5.81 -0.76 -2.36
CA ASP A 39 -5.99 0.44 -3.17
C ASP A 39 -5.44 0.35 -4.59
N LEU A 40 -4.25 -0.22 -4.77
CA LEU A 40 -3.61 -0.31 -6.09
C LEU A 40 -2.88 -1.64 -6.24
N ALA A 41 -2.81 -2.12 -7.48
CA ALA A 41 -1.89 -3.19 -7.85
C ALA A 41 -1.14 -2.75 -9.10
N ALA A 42 0.11 -3.17 -9.21
CA ALA A 42 0.96 -2.79 -10.33
C ALA A 42 1.97 -3.90 -10.64
N GLN A 43 2.52 -3.84 -11.85
CA GLN A 43 3.58 -4.74 -12.26
C GLN A 43 4.66 -3.96 -13.02
N LYS A 44 5.87 -4.46 -12.97
CA LYS A 44 7.00 -3.89 -13.70
C LYS A 44 7.77 -5.02 -14.36
N LEU A 45 7.91 -4.95 -15.68
CA LEU A 45 8.70 -5.91 -16.43
C LEU A 45 10.18 -5.55 -16.32
N ILE A 46 10.99 -6.54 -15.96
CA ILE A 46 12.44 -6.39 -15.91
C ILE A 46 13.00 -7.22 -17.07
N ALA A 47 13.84 -6.61 -17.91
CA ALA A 47 14.31 -7.21 -19.15
C ALA A 47 14.94 -8.60 -18.97
N ALA A 48 15.57 -8.85 -17.82
CA ALA A 48 16.22 -10.12 -17.52
C ALA A 48 15.29 -11.17 -16.91
N GLU A 49 14.05 -10.79 -16.55
CA GLU A 49 13.10 -11.69 -15.89
C GLU A 49 11.87 -11.89 -16.76
N ARG A 50 11.44 -13.14 -16.91
CA ARG A 50 10.28 -13.46 -17.76
C ARG A 50 8.96 -13.00 -17.16
N GLN A 51 8.85 -12.92 -15.83
CA GLN A 51 7.60 -12.62 -15.15
C GLN A 51 7.51 -11.20 -14.57
N GLY A 52 8.66 -10.52 -14.39
CA GLY A 52 8.69 -9.19 -13.78
C GLY A 52 8.32 -9.19 -12.31
N GLN A 53 8.09 -8.01 -11.77
CA GLN A 53 7.71 -7.80 -10.37
C GLN A 53 6.25 -7.41 -10.28
N LYS A 54 5.57 -7.91 -9.25
CA LYS A 54 4.18 -7.57 -8.92
C LYS A 54 4.10 -7.00 -7.52
N ILE A 55 3.38 -5.90 -7.36
CA ILE A 55 3.16 -5.27 -6.07
C ILE A 55 1.68 -4.94 -5.87
N ALA A 56 1.30 -4.82 -4.60
CA ALA A 56 0.05 -4.20 -4.19
C ALA A 56 0.39 -3.05 -3.26
N VAL A 57 -0.35 -1.96 -3.33
CA VAL A 57 -0.07 -0.76 -2.56
C VAL A 57 -1.34 -0.31 -1.85
N GLU A 58 -1.27 -0.26 -0.52
CA GLU A 58 -2.31 0.37 0.28
C GLU A 58 -1.90 1.81 0.54
N VAL A 59 -2.82 2.74 0.31
CA VAL A 59 -2.55 4.18 0.37
C VAL A 59 -3.18 4.76 1.62
N LYS A 60 -2.39 5.40 2.49
CA LYS A 60 -2.88 6.08 3.70
C LYS A 60 -2.41 7.52 3.73
N SER A 61 -3.36 8.45 3.71
CA SER A 61 -3.05 9.87 3.60
C SER A 61 -2.62 10.52 4.90
N PHE A 62 -2.92 9.92 6.05
CA PHE A 62 -2.61 10.50 7.38
C PHE A 62 -3.09 11.94 7.47
N LEU A 63 -4.39 12.14 7.22
CA LEU A 63 -5.01 13.47 7.22
C LEU A 63 -4.88 14.12 8.60
N LYS A 64 -4.75 15.46 8.62
CA LYS A 64 -4.56 16.22 9.84
C LYS A 64 -5.74 16.15 10.83
N GLN A 65 -6.94 15.83 10.34
CA GLN A 65 -8.13 15.69 11.20
C GLN A 65 -8.06 14.45 12.09
N SER A 66 -7.24 13.48 11.73
CA SER A 66 -7.10 12.23 12.49
C SER A 66 -5.79 12.24 13.24
N SER A 67 -5.74 11.57 14.41
CA SER A 67 -4.49 11.39 15.09
C SER A 67 -3.61 10.42 14.32
N ALA A 68 -2.31 10.71 14.21
CA ALA A 68 -1.37 9.86 13.49
C ALA A 68 -1.33 8.44 14.06
N ILE A 69 -1.42 8.29 15.40
CA ILE A 69 -1.41 6.96 15.99
C ILE A 69 -2.68 6.17 15.65
N SER A 70 -3.84 6.82 15.56
CA SER A 70 -5.08 6.15 15.15
C SER A 70 -5.01 5.69 13.71
N GLU A 71 -4.50 6.53 12.82
CA GLU A 71 -4.29 6.15 11.41
C GLU A 71 -3.29 5.01 11.30
N PHE A 72 -2.25 5.01 12.13
CA PHE A 72 -1.25 3.96 12.16
C PHE A 72 -1.86 2.63 12.58
N HIS A 73 -2.72 2.62 13.62
CA HIS A 73 -3.41 1.41 14.05
C HIS A 73 -4.25 0.81 12.91
N THR A 74 -5.01 1.65 12.22
CA THR A 74 -5.83 1.22 11.09
C THR A 74 -4.97 0.68 9.96
N ALA A 75 -3.92 1.41 9.59
CA ALA A 75 -3.01 1.02 8.51
C ALA A 75 -2.32 -0.31 8.82
N LEU A 76 -1.83 -0.47 10.05
CA LEU A 76 -1.13 -1.68 10.47
C LEU A 76 -2.05 -2.90 10.45
N GLY A 77 -3.27 -2.76 10.98
CA GLY A 77 -4.25 -3.85 10.96
C GLY A 77 -4.60 -4.27 9.55
N GLN A 78 -4.88 -3.32 8.68
CA GLN A 78 -5.15 -3.60 7.26
C GLN A 78 -3.95 -4.25 6.57
N PHE A 79 -2.75 -3.73 6.81
CA PHE A 79 -1.53 -4.25 6.21
C PHE A 79 -1.31 -5.72 6.57
N ILE A 80 -1.47 -6.07 7.85
CA ILE A 80 -1.32 -7.45 8.31
C ILE A 80 -2.33 -8.37 7.64
N ASN A 81 -3.59 -7.94 7.58
CA ASN A 81 -4.66 -8.72 6.97
C ASN A 81 -4.44 -8.91 5.47
N TYR A 82 -4.09 -7.84 4.76
CA TYR A 82 -3.84 -7.90 3.32
C TYR A 82 -2.63 -8.76 2.99
N ARG A 83 -1.57 -8.66 3.78
CA ARG A 83 -0.39 -9.49 3.60
C ARG A 83 -0.71 -10.97 3.78
N GLY A 84 -1.53 -11.29 4.79
CA GLY A 84 -1.98 -12.66 5.01
C GLY A 84 -2.80 -13.20 3.85
N ALA A 85 -3.71 -12.38 3.32
CA ALA A 85 -4.54 -12.76 2.18
C ALA A 85 -3.70 -12.97 0.91
N LEU A 86 -2.77 -12.04 0.63
CA LEU A 86 -1.90 -12.13 -0.54
C LEU A 86 -1.03 -13.39 -0.51
N ARG A 87 -0.53 -13.77 0.65
CA ARG A 87 0.26 -15.00 0.79
C ARG A 87 -0.50 -16.23 0.33
N LYS A 88 -1.83 -16.21 0.46
CA LYS A 88 -2.68 -17.34 0.07
C LYS A 88 -3.01 -17.33 -1.42
N VAL A 89 -3.31 -16.16 -2.00
CA VAL A 89 -3.84 -16.08 -3.36
C VAL A 89 -2.84 -15.59 -4.39
N GLU A 90 -1.87 -14.76 -3.98
CA GLU A 90 -0.83 -14.21 -4.86
C GLU A 90 0.48 -14.07 -4.11
N PRO A 91 1.15 -15.20 -3.75
CA PRO A 91 2.35 -15.15 -2.90
C PRO A 91 3.52 -14.37 -3.49
N ASP A 92 3.55 -14.18 -4.80
CA ASP A 92 4.62 -13.43 -5.46
C ASP A 92 4.42 -11.92 -5.43
N ARG A 93 3.25 -11.46 -5.00
CA ARG A 93 2.94 -10.03 -4.95
C ARG A 93 3.36 -9.45 -3.62
N ILE A 94 4.22 -8.44 -3.65
CA ILE A 94 4.71 -7.78 -2.43
C ILE A 94 3.78 -6.63 -2.08
N LEU A 95 3.40 -6.54 -0.81
CA LEU A 95 2.54 -5.47 -0.30
C LEU A 95 3.37 -4.31 0.24
N TYR A 96 3.01 -3.09 -0.16
CA TYR A 96 3.60 -1.85 0.34
C TYR A 96 2.53 -0.96 0.92
N LEU A 97 2.91 -0.15 1.90
CA LEU A 97 2.10 0.92 2.45
C LEU A 97 2.67 2.25 1.94
N ALA A 98 1.87 3.03 1.23
CA ALA A 98 2.27 4.35 0.76
C ALA A 98 1.70 5.43 1.67
N VAL A 99 2.57 6.30 2.17
CA VAL A 99 2.20 7.40 3.05
C VAL A 99 2.82 8.69 2.52
N PRO A 100 2.29 9.89 2.90
CA PRO A 100 2.93 11.14 2.50
C PRO A 100 4.36 11.21 3.01
N LEU A 101 5.24 11.82 2.22
CA LEU A 101 6.64 11.94 2.58
C LEU A 101 6.86 12.63 3.93
N THR A 102 6.06 13.66 4.22
CA THR A 102 6.14 14.34 5.53
C THR A 102 5.81 13.40 6.68
N THR A 103 4.79 12.54 6.53
CA THR A 103 4.43 11.54 7.52
C THR A 103 5.55 10.54 7.72
N TYR A 104 6.15 10.07 6.63
CA TYR A 104 7.28 9.14 6.70
C TYR A 104 8.46 9.75 7.45
N LYS A 105 8.79 11.02 7.16
CA LYS A 105 9.93 11.70 7.77
C LYS A 105 9.71 12.09 9.23
N THR A 106 8.46 12.16 9.68
CA THR A 106 8.12 12.55 11.06
C THR A 106 7.61 11.39 11.88
N PHE A 107 6.34 11.01 11.72
CA PHE A 107 5.70 9.98 12.54
C PHE A 107 6.44 8.63 12.45
N PHE A 108 6.77 8.19 11.24
CA PHE A 108 7.42 6.88 11.04
C PHE A 108 8.88 6.86 11.50
N GLN A 109 9.46 8.00 11.87
CA GLN A 109 10.80 8.07 12.44
C GLN A 109 10.79 8.07 13.97
N LEU A 110 9.63 8.12 14.60
CA LEU A 110 9.52 8.00 16.06
C LEU A 110 9.85 6.59 16.49
N ASP A 111 10.37 6.44 17.72
CA ASP A 111 10.87 5.14 18.21
C ASP A 111 9.80 4.06 18.17
N PHE A 112 8.58 4.36 18.65
CA PHE A 112 7.54 3.33 18.74
C PHE A 112 7.10 2.79 17.38
N PRO A 113 6.71 3.63 16.39
CA PRO A 113 6.37 3.10 15.07
C PRO A 113 7.51 2.30 14.42
N LYS A 114 8.76 2.76 14.57
CA LYS A 114 9.90 2.05 14.04
C LYS A 114 10.04 0.66 14.64
N GLU A 115 9.85 0.52 15.94
CA GLU A 115 9.99 -0.77 16.62
C GLU A 115 8.90 -1.75 16.19
N ILE A 116 7.68 -1.25 15.94
CA ILE A 116 6.55 -2.10 15.61
C ILE A 116 6.61 -2.63 14.17
N ILE A 117 7.13 -1.85 13.23
CA ILE A 117 7.10 -2.22 11.81
C ILE A 117 8.33 -3.02 11.34
N ILE A 118 9.24 -3.34 12.21
CA ILE A 118 10.42 -4.16 11.87
C ILE A 118 10.04 -5.62 11.63
#